data_d8313998e4a3abe0d575394293099544
#
_entry.id   d8313998e4a3abe0d575394293099544
#
_cell.length_a   1.000
_cell.length_b   1.000
_cell.length_c   1.000
_cell.angle_alpha   90.00
_cell.angle_beta   90.00
_cell.angle_gamma   90.00
#
_symmetry.space_group_name_H-M   'P 1'
#
loop_
_entity.id
_entity.type
_entity.pdbx_description
1 polymer ?
#
loop_
_entity_poly.entity_id
_entity_poly.type
_entity_poly.pdbx_seq_one_letter_code
_entity_poly.pdbx_strand_id
1 'polypeptide(L)'
;MSMTEFMDPTAAKVVLAAQRGDSINRIANKVDISYSWIYDWIERLADAGFIANTDDGIHIVDHEMRRHYDEMMGALYRRDCLSQEDAYLIPHFAGMEFAYTEIDAAYVWTQGGYQIARSHDDYPVFINVHDQDVDRWISFFEQYGIETVIDERPDASDMEGNIYYVLFPTAGGIETAWTDGNPVIPLGEAVKQMMDNRPAYEPALEIIDEEYDMDLDASHHDRMTAD
;
A
#
# COMPACT_ATOMS: atom_id res chain seq x y z
N MET A 1 -28.88 12.23 -11.97
CA MET A 1 -27.61 11.49 -11.95
C MET A 1 -27.80 10.14 -12.62
N SER A 2 -26.97 9.78 -13.59
CA SER A 2 -27.15 8.51 -14.31
C SER A 2 -26.51 7.38 -13.50
N MET A 3 -27.21 6.25 -13.33
CA MET A 3 -26.65 5.03 -12.70
C MET A 3 -25.34 4.57 -13.36
N THR A 4 -25.11 4.94 -14.62
CA THR A 4 -23.88 4.59 -15.35
C THR A 4 -22.64 5.34 -14.87
N GLU A 5 -22.79 6.44 -14.13
CA GLU A 5 -21.65 7.16 -13.55
C GLU A 5 -20.93 6.34 -12.46
N PHE A 6 -21.66 5.46 -11.76
CA PHE A 6 -21.07 4.58 -10.75
C PHE A 6 -20.30 3.37 -11.33
N MET A 7 -20.30 3.20 -12.66
CA MET A 7 -19.43 2.25 -13.36
C MET A 7 -18.02 2.81 -13.61
N ASP A 8 -17.72 4.02 -13.11
CA ASP A 8 -16.40 4.62 -13.20
C ASP A 8 -15.41 3.86 -12.28
N PRO A 9 -14.23 3.46 -12.76
CA PRO A 9 -13.21 2.82 -11.93
C PRO A 9 -12.81 3.66 -10.70
N THR A 10 -12.89 4.99 -10.78
CA THR A 10 -12.61 5.88 -9.65
C THR A 10 -13.61 5.66 -8.51
N ALA A 11 -14.89 5.51 -8.82
CA ALA A 11 -15.91 5.20 -7.82
C ALA A 11 -15.59 3.88 -7.09
N ALA A 12 -15.21 2.85 -7.85
CA ALA A 12 -14.80 1.57 -7.28
C ALA A 12 -13.55 1.71 -6.38
N LYS A 13 -12.51 2.40 -6.86
CA LYS A 13 -11.28 2.66 -6.07
C LYS A 13 -11.61 3.38 -4.76
N VAL A 14 -12.45 4.42 -4.79
CA VAL A 14 -12.87 5.16 -3.60
C VAL A 14 -13.60 4.26 -2.59
N VAL A 15 -14.59 3.50 -3.03
CA VAL A 15 -15.38 2.62 -2.15
C VAL A 15 -14.52 1.49 -1.57
N LEU A 16 -13.62 0.92 -2.37
CA LEU A 16 -12.77 -0.19 -1.93
C LEU A 16 -11.66 0.27 -0.99
N ALA A 17 -11.02 1.41 -1.27
CA ALA A 17 -9.95 1.96 -0.43
C ALA A 17 -10.46 2.56 0.88
N ALA A 18 -11.75 2.97 0.94
CA ALA A 18 -12.34 3.55 2.13
C ALA A 18 -12.45 2.52 3.26
N GLN A 19 -11.85 2.87 4.40
CA GLN A 19 -11.99 2.13 5.65
C GLN A 19 -12.76 2.97 6.66
N ARG A 20 -13.32 2.30 7.66
CA ARG A 20 -14.09 2.98 8.70
C ARG A 20 -13.25 4.05 9.41
N GLY A 21 -13.76 5.28 9.40
CA GLY A 21 -13.11 6.41 10.05
C GLY A 21 -12.06 7.13 9.20
N ASP A 22 -11.88 6.73 7.92
CA ASP A 22 -11.00 7.48 7.03
C ASP A 22 -11.53 8.89 6.78
N SER A 23 -10.62 9.84 6.74
CA SER A 23 -10.91 11.17 6.21
C SER A 23 -10.86 11.15 4.67
N ILE A 24 -11.52 12.13 4.04
CA ILE A 24 -11.45 12.32 2.59
C ILE A 24 -10.00 12.46 2.10
N ASN A 25 -9.17 13.20 2.87
CA ASN A 25 -7.76 13.37 2.54
C ASN A 25 -6.99 12.03 2.58
N ARG A 26 -7.28 11.16 3.54
CA ARG A 26 -6.65 9.84 3.62
C ARG A 26 -7.04 8.97 2.42
N ILE A 27 -8.31 8.99 2.00
CA ILE A 27 -8.75 8.26 0.81
C ILE A 27 -8.07 8.84 -0.44
N ALA A 28 -8.00 10.16 -0.57
CA ALA A 28 -7.34 10.83 -1.68
C ALA A 28 -5.87 10.38 -1.82
N ASN A 29 -5.15 10.33 -0.71
CA ASN A 29 -3.77 9.87 -0.68
C ASN A 29 -3.64 8.36 -1.02
N LYS A 30 -4.55 7.50 -0.49
CA LYS A 30 -4.54 6.06 -0.80
C LYS A 30 -4.72 5.76 -2.29
N VAL A 31 -5.58 6.52 -2.98
CA VAL A 31 -5.91 6.30 -4.39
C VAL A 31 -5.11 7.19 -5.34
N ASP A 32 -4.20 8.02 -4.81
CA ASP A 32 -3.39 8.99 -5.54
C ASP A 32 -4.22 9.88 -6.49
N ILE A 33 -5.30 10.42 -5.95
CA ILE A 33 -6.20 11.32 -6.69
C ILE A 33 -6.39 12.61 -5.87
N SER A 34 -6.49 13.75 -6.58
CA SER A 34 -6.62 15.04 -5.92
C SER A 34 -7.82 15.08 -4.95
N TYR A 35 -7.63 15.78 -3.81
CA TYR A 35 -8.65 15.95 -2.77
C TYR A 35 -10.00 16.43 -3.32
N SER A 36 -10.00 17.43 -4.21
CA SER A 36 -11.23 18.00 -4.76
C SER A 36 -12.04 16.98 -5.58
N TRP A 37 -11.34 16.13 -6.33
CA TRP A 37 -11.97 15.08 -7.12
C TRP A 37 -12.55 13.97 -6.24
N ILE A 38 -11.83 13.58 -5.21
CA ILE A 38 -12.32 12.60 -4.22
C ILE A 38 -13.47 13.16 -3.41
N TYR A 39 -13.45 14.44 -3.03
CA TYR A 39 -14.55 15.10 -2.35
C TYR A 39 -15.85 15.01 -3.18
N ASP A 40 -15.77 15.33 -4.48
CA ASP A 40 -16.93 15.23 -5.38
C ASP A 40 -17.47 13.78 -5.48
N TRP A 41 -16.57 12.79 -5.50
CA TRP A 41 -16.99 11.38 -5.50
C TRP A 41 -17.63 10.97 -4.17
N ILE A 42 -17.06 11.37 -3.04
CA ILE A 42 -17.62 11.08 -1.72
C ILE A 42 -19.03 11.66 -1.58
N GLU A 43 -19.28 12.90 -2.01
CA GLU A 43 -20.62 13.47 -1.99
C GLU A 43 -21.60 12.67 -2.87
N ARG A 44 -21.22 12.32 -4.08
CA ARG A 44 -22.07 11.54 -5.00
C ARG A 44 -22.38 10.15 -4.45
N LEU A 45 -21.40 9.47 -3.89
CA LEU A 45 -21.55 8.14 -3.31
C LEU A 45 -22.39 8.18 -2.03
N ALA A 46 -22.29 9.24 -1.23
CA ALA A 46 -23.11 9.46 -0.05
C ALA A 46 -24.57 9.76 -0.43
N ASP A 47 -24.80 10.63 -1.42
CA ASP A 47 -26.14 10.91 -1.97
C ASP A 47 -26.82 9.67 -2.54
N ALA A 48 -26.04 8.75 -3.10
CA ALA A 48 -26.51 7.46 -3.60
C ALA A 48 -26.73 6.40 -2.51
N GLY A 49 -26.30 6.67 -1.27
CA GLY A 49 -26.42 5.76 -0.13
C GLY A 49 -25.38 4.62 -0.08
N PHE A 50 -24.30 4.72 -0.84
CA PHE A 50 -23.23 3.70 -0.83
C PHE A 50 -22.29 3.87 0.37
N ILE A 51 -22.06 5.11 0.77
CA ILE A 51 -21.23 5.48 1.91
C ILE A 51 -21.96 6.52 2.78
N ALA A 52 -21.49 6.70 4.00
CA ALA A 52 -21.85 7.83 4.85
C ALA A 52 -20.59 8.63 5.21
N ASN A 53 -20.66 9.94 5.07
CA ASN A 53 -19.65 10.88 5.55
C ASN A 53 -20.15 11.53 6.84
N THR A 54 -19.52 11.21 7.95
CA THR A 54 -19.90 11.62 9.31
C THR A 54 -18.77 12.34 10.01
N ASP A 55 -19.01 12.89 11.19
CA ASP A 55 -17.97 13.50 12.03
C ASP A 55 -16.86 12.49 12.42
N ASP A 56 -17.19 11.19 12.44
CA ASP A 56 -16.24 10.11 12.73
C ASP A 56 -15.51 9.59 11.45
N GLY A 57 -15.72 10.25 10.30
CA GLY A 57 -15.13 9.89 9.01
C GLY A 57 -16.07 9.13 8.08
N ILE A 58 -15.48 8.50 7.08
CA ILE A 58 -16.20 7.76 6.04
C ILE A 58 -16.56 6.35 6.54
N HIS A 59 -17.79 5.91 6.19
CA HIS A 59 -18.29 4.58 6.49
C HIS A 59 -18.95 3.97 5.26
N ILE A 60 -18.65 2.72 4.98
CA ILE A 60 -19.36 1.96 3.95
C ILE A 60 -20.76 1.59 4.49
N VAL A 61 -21.80 1.94 3.76
CA VAL A 61 -23.20 1.65 4.09
C VAL A 61 -23.70 0.46 3.26
N ASP A 62 -23.41 0.47 1.97
CA ASP A 62 -23.78 -0.60 1.05
C ASP A 62 -22.65 -1.60 0.85
N HIS A 63 -22.62 -2.64 1.68
CA HIS A 63 -21.64 -3.71 1.59
C HIS A 63 -21.83 -4.62 0.36
N GLU A 64 -23.04 -4.70 -0.20
CA GLU A 64 -23.31 -5.45 -1.41
C GLU A 64 -22.67 -4.75 -2.61
N MET A 65 -22.83 -3.43 -2.72
CA MET A 65 -22.17 -2.63 -3.76
C MET A 65 -20.65 -2.72 -3.64
N ARG A 66 -20.09 -2.63 -2.41
CA ARG A 66 -18.66 -2.83 -2.19
C ARG A 66 -18.18 -4.17 -2.74
N ARG A 67 -18.90 -5.25 -2.47
CA ARG A 67 -18.56 -6.59 -2.97
C ARG A 67 -18.59 -6.65 -4.50
N HIS A 68 -19.57 -6.02 -5.15
CA HIS A 68 -19.64 -5.96 -6.61
C HIS A 68 -18.49 -5.17 -7.22
N TYR A 69 -18.07 -4.07 -6.59
CA TYR A 69 -16.87 -3.34 -7.01
C TYR A 69 -15.61 -4.19 -6.87
N ASP A 70 -15.48 -4.92 -5.79
CA ASP A 70 -14.36 -5.82 -5.54
C ASP A 70 -14.28 -6.93 -6.61
N GLU A 71 -15.39 -7.60 -6.90
CA GLU A 71 -15.49 -8.61 -7.95
C GLU A 71 -15.13 -8.03 -9.34
N MET A 72 -15.62 -6.83 -9.65
CA MET A 72 -15.33 -6.14 -10.91
C MET A 72 -13.85 -5.78 -11.02
N MET A 73 -13.27 -5.17 -9.99
CA MET A 73 -11.86 -4.78 -10.00
C MET A 73 -10.95 -6.00 -10.08
N GLY A 74 -11.21 -7.06 -9.32
CA GLY A 74 -10.48 -8.32 -9.43
C GLY A 74 -10.57 -8.92 -10.84
N ALA A 75 -11.74 -8.84 -11.51
CA ALA A 75 -11.88 -9.32 -12.89
C ALA A 75 -11.08 -8.47 -13.90
N LEU A 76 -10.93 -7.17 -13.66
CA LEU A 76 -10.13 -6.27 -14.51
C LEU A 76 -8.63 -6.55 -14.30
N TYR A 77 -8.17 -6.57 -13.06
CA TYR A 77 -6.76 -6.78 -12.74
C TYR A 77 -6.22 -8.15 -13.17
N ARG A 78 -7.04 -9.21 -13.19
CA ARG A 78 -6.63 -10.51 -13.77
C ARG A 78 -6.39 -10.50 -15.26
N ARG A 79 -6.78 -9.45 -15.99
CA ARG A 79 -6.63 -9.35 -17.45
C ARG A 79 -5.48 -8.48 -17.90
N ASP A 80 -5.12 -7.51 -17.08
CA ASP A 80 -4.09 -6.52 -17.38
C ASP A 80 -2.87 -6.75 -16.50
N CYS A 81 -1.69 -6.42 -16.99
CA CYS A 81 -0.49 -6.39 -16.15
C CYS A 81 -0.66 -5.29 -15.09
N LEU A 82 -0.39 -5.64 -13.84
CA LEU A 82 -0.38 -4.71 -12.72
C LEU A 82 0.72 -3.66 -12.89
N SER A 83 0.39 -2.42 -12.58
CA SER A 83 1.37 -1.36 -12.46
C SER A 83 1.96 -1.31 -11.04
N GLN A 84 3.10 -0.65 -10.89
CA GLN A 84 3.68 -0.41 -9.56
C GLN A 84 2.74 0.42 -8.66
N GLU A 85 2.01 1.36 -9.24
CA GLU A 85 1.01 2.17 -8.52
C GLU A 85 -0.13 1.29 -7.98
N ASP A 86 -0.60 0.33 -8.79
CA ASP A 86 -1.62 -0.63 -8.36
C ASP A 86 -1.11 -1.52 -7.20
N ALA A 87 0.18 -1.85 -7.17
CA ALA A 87 0.79 -2.65 -6.11
C ALA A 87 0.71 -1.97 -4.73
N TYR A 88 0.67 -0.64 -4.66
CA TYR A 88 0.47 0.09 -3.40
C TYR A 88 -1.00 0.41 -3.11
N LEU A 89 -1.87 0.30 -4.11
CA LEU A 89 -3.31 0.54 -3.98
C LEU A 89 -4.09 -0.70 -3.54
N ILE A 90 -3.84 -1.85 -4.16
CA ILE A 90 -4.63 -3.07 -3.99
C ILE A 90 -4.74 -3.53 -2.53
N PRO A 91 -3.69 -3.51 -1.68
CA PRO A 91 -3.82 -3.93 -0.28
C PRO A 91 -4.87 -3.14 0.51
N HIS A 92 -5.11 -1.88 0.15
CA HIS A 92 -6.16 -1.07 0.78
C HIS A 92 -7.57 -1.59 0.53
N PHE A 93 -7.79 -2.33 -0.56
CA PHE A 93 -9.10 -2.89 -0.91
C PHE A 93 -9.49 -4.05 0.00
N ALA A 94 -8.52 -4.73 0.59
CA ALA A 94 -8.75 -5.88 1.45
C ALA A 94 -9.55 -5.54 2.72
N GLY A 95 -9.46 -4.30 3.21
CA GLY A 95 -10.08 -3.88 4.47
C GLY A 95 -9.51 -4.59 5.70
N MET A 96 -8.32 -5.16 5.57
CA MET A 96 -7.56 -5.80 6.64
C MET A 96 -6.39 -4.90 7.05
N GLU A 97 -5.91 -5.06 8.28
CA GLU A 97 -4.74 -4.32 8.76
C GLU A 97 -3.46 -4.90 8.17
N PHE A 98 -2.56 -4.01 7.74
CA PHE A 98 -1.23 -4.35 7.26
C PHE A 98 -0.28 -3.17 7.43
N ALA A 99 1.01 -3.41 7.29
CA ALA A 99 2.01 -2.36 7.17
C ALA A 99 3.07 -2.75 6.15
N TYR A 100 3.46 -1.82 5.28
CA TYR A 100 4.62 -2.02 4.42
C TYR A 100 5.88 -2.17 5.27
N THR A 101 6.74 -3.13 4.89
CA THR A 101 7.97 -3.47 5.61
C THR A 101 9.13 -3.65 4.63
N GLU A 102 10.31 -3.96 5.13
CA GLU A 102 11.50 -4.20 4.33
C GLU A 102 11.78 -3.08 3.32
N ILE A 103 11.99 -3.42 2.05
CA ILE A 103 12.24 -2.44 1.00
C ILE A 103 11.04 -1.54 0.72
N ASP A 104 9.80 -2.01 0.98
CA ASP A 104 8.61 -1.17 0.83
C ASP A 104 8.52 -0.12 1.94
N ALA A 105 9.01 -0.41 3.13
CA ALA A 105 9.15 0.62 4.16
C ALA A 105 10.16 1.70 3.72
N ALA A 106 11.28 1.32 3.12
CA ALA A 106 12.23 2.27 2.57
C ALA A 106 11.59 3.12 1.46
N TYR A 107 10.89 2.49 0.52
CA TYR A 107 10.18 3.17 -0.57
C TYR A 107 9.15 4.18 -0.06
N VAL A 108 8.31 3.76 0.89
CA VAL A 108 7.25 4.59 1.45
C VAL A 108 7.83 5.76 2.26
N TRP A 109 8.83 5.52 3.14
CA TRP A 109 9.46 6.56 3.93
C TRP A 109 10.28 7.56 3.11
N THR A 110 10.82 7.14 1.96
CA THR A 110 11.52 8.03 1.01
C THR A 110 10.59 8.63 -0.04
N GLN A 111 9.26 8.48 0.10
CA GLN A 111 8.25 8.99 -0.86
C GLN A 111 8.56 8.56 -2.31
N GLY A 112 8.97 7.31 -2.49
CA GLY A 112 9.34 6.76 -3.79
C GLY A 112 10.78 7.08 -4.24
N GLY A 113 11.55 7.80 -3.43
CA GLY A 113 12.92 8.20 -3.76
C GLY A 113 13.93 7.06 -3.80
N TYR A 114 13.57 5.89 -3.24
CA TYR A 114 14.46 4.74 -3.18
C TYR A 114 13.77 3.43 -3.54
N GLN A 115 14.34 2.72 -4.51
CA GLN A 115 14.01 1.34 -4.86
C GLN A 115 15.27 0.55 -5.16
N ILE A 116 15.34 -0.69 -4.68
CA ILE A 116 16.44 -1.61 -4.96
C ILE A 116 15.93 -3.03 -5.21
N ALA A 117 16.69 -3.81 -5.96
CA ALA A 117 16.42 -5.22 -6.23
C ALA A 117 15.01 -5.52 -6.79
N ARG A 118 14.49 -4.59 -7.60
CA ARG A 118 13.20 -4.72 -8.30
C ARG A 118 13.38 -4.37 -9.77
N SER A 119 12.64 -5.05 -10.63
CA SER A 119 12.57 -4.79 -12.04
C SER A 119 11.13 -4.81 -12.51
N HIS A 120 10.89 -4.51 -13.78
CA HIS A 120 9.56 -4.65 -14.38
C HIS A 120 9.04 -6.09 -14.32
N ASP A 121 9.94 -7.06 -14.39
CA ASP A 121 9.60 -8.50 -14.45
C ASP A 121 9.70 -9.20 -13.08
N ASP A 122 10.15 -8.50 -12.04
CA ASP A 122 10.30 -9.02 -10.68
C ASP A 122 10.09 -7.89 -9.66
N TYR A 123 8.87 -7.76 -9.18
CA TYR A 123 8.46 -6.70 -8.27
C TYR A 123 7.77 -7.27 -7.02
N PRO A 124 8.55 -7.77 -6.04
CA PRO A 124 8.01 -8.17 -4.75
C PRO A 124 7.52 -6.97 -3.96
N VAL A 125 6.40 -7.11 -3.27
CA VAL A 125 5.85 -6.16 -2.30
C VAL A 125 5.77 -6.81 -0.93
N PHE A 126 6.40 -6.20 0.07
CA PHE A 126 6.57 -6.76 1.39
C PHE A 126 5.63 -6.11 2.39
N ILE A 127 4.76 -6.91 3.02
CA ILE A 127 3.81 -6.43 4.01
C ILE A 127 3.78 -7.30 5.27
N ASN A 128 3.74 -6.66 6.43
CA ASN A 128 3.39 -7.30 7.69
C ASN A 128 1.88 -7.47 7.75
N VAL A 129 1.42 -8.66 8.14
CA VAL A 129 0.00 -9.01 8.30
C VAL A 129 -0.21 -9.73 9.62
N HIS A 130 -1.43 -9.73 10.16
CA HIS A 130 -1.73 -10.57 11.32
C HIS A 130 -1.67 -12.06 10.94
N ASP A 131 -1.08 -12.88 11.79
CA ASP A 131 -0.97 -14.32 11.60
C ASP A 131 -2.33 -15.00 11.35
N GLN A 132 -3.36 -14.56 12.06
CA GLN A 132 -4.74 -15.05 11.91
C GLN A 132 -5.40 -14.65 10.59
N ASP A 133 -4.89 -13.67 9.87
CA ASP A 133 -5.46 -13.15 8.62
C ASP A 133 -4.71 -13.62 7.36
N VAL A 134 -3.63 -14.42 7.49
CA VAL A 134 -2.80 -14.89 6.35
C VAL A 134 -3.65 -15.56 5.27
N ASP A 135 -4.50 -16.53 5.63
CA ASP A 135 -5.35 -17.23 4.65
C ASP A 135 -6.34 -16.28 3.95
N ARG A 136 -6.78 -15.24 4.64
CA ARG A 136 -7.67 -14.21 4.07
C ARG A 136 -6.91 -13.34 3.08
N TRP A 137 -5.66 -12.98 3.39
CA TRP A 137 -4.79 -12.23 2.49
C TRP A 137 -4.47 -13.02 1.22
N ILE A 138 -4.11 -14.31 1.34
CA ILE A 138 -3.88 -15.19 0.20
C ILE A 138 -5.13 -15.23 -0.69
N SER A 139 -6.31 -15.52 -0.11
CA SER A 139 -7.58 -15.58 -0.86
C SER A 139 -7.93 -14.25 -1.52
N PHE A 140 -7.63 -13.14 -0.87
CA PHE A 140 -7.84 -11.80 -1.42
C PHE A 140 -6.95 -11.57 -2.64
N PHE A 141 -5.64 -11.82 -2.55
CA PHE A 141 -4.72 -11.60 -3.66
C PHE A 141 -5.00 -12.56 -4.83
N GLU A 142 -5.37 -13.82 -4.56
CA GLU A 142 -5.81 -14.77 -5.59
C GLU A 142 -7.02 -14.25 -6.39
N GLN A 143 -7.96 -13.56 -5.73
CA GLN A 143 -9.10 -12.92 -6.41
C GLN A 143 -8.64 -11.88 -7.44
N TYR A 144 -7.52 -11.21 -7.21
CA TYR A 144 -6.90 -10.24 -8.12
C TYR A 144 -5.92 -10.88 -9.11
N GLY A 145 -5.67 -12.18 -9.01
CA GLY A 145 -4.71 -12.91 -9.84
C GLY A 145 -3.26 -12.63 -9.46
N ILE A 146 -3.03 -12.32 -8.20
CA ILE A 146 -1.71 -11.98 -7.65
C ILE A 146 -1.22 -13.13 -6.79
N GLU A 147 0.00 -13.56 -7.01
CA GLU A 147 0.65 -14.59 -6.20
C GLU A 147 1.11 -14.04 -4.86
N THR A 148 1.15 -14.92 -3.86
CA THR A 148 1.64 -14.60 -2.52
C THR A 148 2.58 -15.67 -2.02
N VAL A 149 3.61 -15.26 -1.28
CA VAL A 149 4.52 -16.14 -0.54
C VAL A 149 4.60 -15.68 0.92
N ILE A 150 5.05 -16.56 1.80
CA ILE A 150 5.12 -16.29 3.25
C ILE A 150 6.58 -16.29 3.69
N ASP A 151 6.97 -15.28 4.47
CA ASP A 151 8.24 -15.12 5.17
C ASP A 151 9.50 -14.99 4.30
N GLU A 152 9.53 -15.53 3.10
CA GLU A 152 10.74 -15.57 2.29
C GLU A 152 10.48 -15.11 0.86
N ARG A 153 11.37 -14.28 0.33
CA ARG A 153 11.34 -13.90 -1.09
C ARG A 153 11.75 -15.10 -1.95
N PRO A 154 10.90 -15.56 -2.89
CA PRO A 154 11.24 -16.63 -3.81
C PRO A 154 12.25 -16.14 -4.87
N ASP A 155 12.85 -17.08 -5.61
CA ASP A 155 13.54 -16.74 -6.85
C ASP A 155 12.53 -16.22 -7.88
N ALA A 156 12.86 -15.14 -8.59
CA ALA A 156 11.95 -14.51 -9.57
C ALA A 156 11.48 -15.50 -10.66
N SER A 157 12.27 -16.52 -10.98
CA SER A 157 11.91 -17.57 -11.95
C SER A 157 10.78 -18.50 -11.48
N ASP A 158 10.46 -18.48 -10.18
CA ASP A 158 9.44 -19.35 -9.59
C ASP A 158 8.06 -18.68 -9.57
N MET A 159 7.99 -17.38 -9.96
CA MET A 159 6.76 -16.59 -9.98
C MET A 159 6.22 -16.46 -11.40
N GLU A 160 4.89 -16.58 -11.54
CA GLU A 160 4.21 -16.43 -12.83
C GLU A 160 3.93 -14.96 -13.19
N GLY A 161 3.76 -14.10 -12.16
CA GLY A 161 3.48 -12.67 -12.31
C GLY A 161 4.71 -11.79 -12.11
N ASN A 162 4.65 -10.57 -12.63
CA ASN A 162 5.68 -9.57 -12.39
C ASN A 162 5.59 -8.92 -10.99
N ILE A 163 4.40 -8.86 -10.41
CA ILE A 163 4.12 -8.32 -9.07
C ILE A 163 3.56 -9.44 -8.20
N TYR A 164 4.11 -9.62 -7.03
CA TYR A 164 3.66 -10.59 -6.03
C TYR A 164 3.89 -10.04 -4.62
N TYR A 165 3.15 -10.58 -3.63
CA TYR A 165 3.30 -10.14 -2.25
C TYR A 165 4.03 -11.17 -1.41
N VAL A 166 4.95 -10.65 -0.59
CA VAL A 166 5.62 -11.41 0.48
C VAL A 166 4.97 -11.01 1.80
N LEU A 167 4.26 -11.95 2.42
CA LEU A 167 3.54 -11.75 3.66
C LEU A 167 4.41 -12.14 4.85
N PHE A 168 4.58 -11.22 5.81
CA PHE A 168 5.22 -11.49 7.08
C PHE A 168 4.17 -11.58 8.19
N PRO A 169 3.82 -12.81 8.64
CA PRO A 169 2.86 -13.00 9.70
C PRO A 169 3.38 -12.48 11.04
N THR A 170 2.57 -11.69 11.72
CA THR A 170 2.91 -11.11 13.02
C THR A 170 1.92 -11.59 14.08
N ALA A 171 2.43 -12.21 15.14
CA ALA A 171 1.65 -12.59 16.32
C ALA A 171 1.51 -11.38 17.25
N GLY A 172 0.42 -10.67 17.16
CA GLY A 172 0.16 -9.46 17.96
C GLY A 172 -0.37 -8.30 17.11
N GLY A 173 -0.30 -7.08 17.63
CA GLY A 173 -0.68 -5.88 16.88
C GLY A 173 0.39 -5.51 15.86
N ILE A 174 -0.02 -5.02 14.71
CA ILE A 174 0.89 -4.44 13.72
C ILE A 174 1.09 -2.98 14.11
N GLU A 175 2.32 -2.63 14.52
CA GLU A 175 2.65 -1.23 14.73
C GLU A 175 2.75 -0.53 13.38
N THR A 176 1.92 0.50 13.19
CA THR A 176 1.83 1.25 11.93
C THR A 176 2.00 2.75 12.14
N ALA A 177 2.82 3.35 11.30
CA ALA A 177 2.76 4.77 10.97
C ALA A 177 2.03 4.95 9.63
N TRP A 178 1.66 6.20 9.31
CA TRP A 178 1.00 6.54 8.06
C TRP A 178 1.76 7.66 7.37
N THR A 179 2.14 7.44 6.11
CA THR A 179 2.71 8.48 5.26
C THR A 179 2.15 8.33 3.84
N ASP A 180 1.72 9.42 3.23
CA ASP A 180 1.11 9.48 1.89
C ASP A 180 0.00 8.44 1.63
N GLY A 181 -0.85 8.23 2.65
CA GLY A 181 -1.94 7.26 2.56
C GLY A 181 -1.54 5.80 2.76
N ASN A 182 -0.26 5.49 2.92
CA ASN A 182 0.26 4.14 3.09
C ASN A 182 0.53 3.81 4.55
N PRO A 183 0.02 2.67 5.07
CA PRO A 183 0.41 2.14 6.37
C PRO A 183 1.80 1.49 6.24
N VAL A 184 2.72 1.89 7.08
CA VAL A 184 4.10 1.43 7.04
C VAL A 184 4.60 1.17 8.46
N ILE A 185 5.57 0.29 8.65
CA ILE A 185 6.21 0.11 9.97
C ILE A 185 6.78 1.44 10.47
N PRO A 186 6.83 1.69 11.80
CA PRO A 186 7.35 2.93 12.35
C PRO A 186 8.75 3.27 11.82
N LEU A 187 9.02 4.56 11.60
CA LEU A 187 10.28 5.03 11.01
C LEU A 187 11.52 4.47 11.72
N GLY A 188 11.51 4.45 13.06
CA GLY A 188 12.64 3.92 13.84
C GLY A 188 12.89 2.42 13.60
N GLU A 189 11.83 1.63 13.35
CA GLU A 189 11.94 0.22 13.00
C GLU A 189 12.44 0.05 11.56
N ALA A 190 11.91 0.82 10.63
CA ALA A 190 12.37 0.82 9.23
C ALA A 190 13.86 1.19 9.13
N VAL A 191 14.30 2.23 9.83
CA VAL A 191 15.71 2.62 9.89
C VAL A 191 16.57 1.50 10.47
N LYS A 192 16.12 0.83 11.53
CA LYS A 192 16.85 -0.32 12.10
C LYS A 192 17.01 -1.44 11.09
N GLN A 193 15.96 -1.83 10.37
CA GLN A 193 16.04 -2.84 9.30
C GLN A 193 17.03 -2.42 8.20
N MET A 194 16.99 -1.16 7.77
CA MET A 194 17.93 -0.63 6.78
C MET A 194 19.39 -0.64 7.28
N MET A 195 19.62 -0.33 8.56
CA MET A 195 20.95 -0.34 9.16
C MET A 195 21.54 -1.74 9.26
N ASP A 196 20.73 -2.79 9.41
CA ASP A 196 21.18 -4.19 9.41
C ASP A 196 21.77 -4.60 8.04
N ASN A 197 21.36 -3.93 6.96
CA ASN A 197 21.94 -4.09 5.61
C ASN A 197 22.34 -2.73 5.00
N ARG A 198 23.04 -1.93 5.78
CA ARG A 198 23.42 -0.54 5.43
C ARG A 198 23.97 -0.35 4.03
N PRO A 199 24.89 -1.21 3.51
CA PRO A 199 25.45 -0.99 2.18
C PRO A 199 24.41 -0.96 1.06
N ALA A 200 23.30 -1.70 1.22
CA ALA A 200 22.20 -1.71 0.25
C ALA A 200 21.27 -0.50 0.42
N TYR A 201 21.09 -0.01 1.65
CA TYR A 201 20.12 1.03 1.97
C TYR A 201 20.74 2.42 2.23
N GLU A 202 22.04 2.60 2.03
CA GLU A 202 22.71 3.88 2.33
C GLU A 202 22.04 5.08 1.66
N PRO A 203 21.63 5.04 0.37
CA PRO A 203 20.92 6.18 -0.24
C PRO A 203 19.55 6.44 0.38
N ALA A 204 18.83 5.40 0.83
CA ALA A 204 17.56 5.57 1.52
C ALA A 204 17.74 6.22 2.89
N LEU A 205 18.78 5.80 3.63
CA LEU A 205 19.12 6.36 4.93
C LEU A 205 19.52 7.85 4.81
N GLU A 206 20.25 8.24 3.75
CA GLU A 206 20.58 9.64 3.48
C GLU A 206 19.32 10.49 3.24
N ILE A 207 18.38 10.00 2.41
CA ILE A 207 17.11 10.68 2.14
C ILE A 207 16.29 10.83 3.44
N ILE A 208 16.21 9.75 4.24
CA ILE A 208 15.46 9.75 5.50
C ILE A 208 16.10 10.70 6.52
N ASP A 209 17.43 10.73 6.60
CA ASP A 209 18.15 11.63 7.50
C ASP A 209 17.90 13.10 7.17
N GLU A 210 17.94 13.45 5.88
CA GLU A 210 17.65 14.80 5.39
C GLU A 210 16.18 15.20 5.62
N GLU A 211 15.22 14.27 5.42
CA GLU A 211 13.80 14.59 5.46
C GLU A 211 13.24 14.61 6.89
N TYR A 212 13.74 13.74 7.76
CA TYR A 212 13.21 13.55 9.12
C TYR A 212 14.14 14.02 10.24
N ASP A 213 15.31 14.61 9.90
CA ASP A 213 16.31 15.15 10.85
C ASP A 213 16.69 14.14 11.96
N MET A 214 17.01 12.90 11.53
CA MET A 214 17.23 11.80 12.46
C MET A 214 18.66 11.70 13.01
N ASP A 215 19.60 12.53 12.51
CA ASP A 215 21.03 12.53 12.88
C ASP A 215 21.67 11.12 12.72
N LEU A 216 21.31 10.46 11.59
CA LEU A 216 21.88 9.17 11.22
C LEU A 216 23.29 9.44 10.71
N ASP A 217 24.31 8.86 11.32
CA ASP A 217 25.72 8.91 10.82
C ASP A 217 25.84 8.11 9.50
N ALA A 218 25.09 8.58 8.48
CA ALA A 218 24.86 7.90 7.21
C ALA A 218 25.73 8.42 6.07
N SER A 219 26.32 9.64 6.20
CA SER A 219 26.93 10.29 5.07
C SER A 219 28.10 9.53 4.44
N HIS A 220 27.94 9.22 3.17
CA HIS A 220 28.98 8.60 2.33
C HIS A 220 30.13 9.60 2.03
N HIS A 221 29.87 10.91 2.19
CA HIS A 221 30.80 11.97 1.77
C HIS A 221 32.01 12.14 2.69
N ASP A 222 31.90 11.81 3.98
CA ASP A 222 33.00 12.01 4.92
C ASP A 222 34.13 10.98 4.79
N ARG A 223 33.90 9.88 4.09
CA ARG A 223 34.93 8.84 3.87
C ARG A 223 35.83 9.09 2.65
N MET A 224 35.40 9.91 1.70
CA MET A 224 36.20 10.23 0.50
C MET A 224 37.10 11.46 0.67
N THR A 225 36.98 12.18 1.78
CA THR A 225 37.81 13.36 2.08
C THR A 225 38.90 13.13 3.11
N ALA A 226 39.07 11.89 3.58
CA ALA A 226 40.04 11.53 4.64
C ALA A 226 41.28 10.78 4.13
N ASP A 227 41.61 10.86 2.80
CA ASP A 227 42.88 10.38 2.23
C ASP A 227 43.67 11.52 1.57
#